data_624d6742e36b984e776484eb16cbc754
#
_entry.id   624d6742e36b984e776484eb16cbc754
#
_cell.length_a   1.000
_cell.length_b   1.000
_cell.length_c   1.000
_cell.angle_alpha   90.00
_cell.angle_beta   90.00
_cell.angle_gamma   90.00
#
_symmetry.space_group_name_H-M   'P 1'
#
loop_
_entity.id
_entity.type
_entity.pdbx_description
1 polymer ?
#
loop_
_entity_poly.entity_id
_entity_poly.type
_entity_poly.pdbx_seq_one_letter_code
_entity_poly.pdbx_strand_id
1 'polypeptide(L)'
;MHAIASDTLKVCISGQGAELQHIICQHNGLEVLWSGLSNYWSRRAPVLFPVVGRLKNNQFRYNNTWYTLMQHGFARDLKFTLEHLQTHQAMFQLKSSSATREIGRAHV
;
A
#
# COMPACT_ATOMS: atom_id res chain seq x y z
N MET A 1 -1.03 -13.50 -3.88
CA MET A 1 0.14 -12.97 -3.14
C MET A 1 1.41 -13.30 -3.91
N HIS A 2 2.35 -12.37 -3.98
CA HIS A 2 3.57 -12.52 -4.76
C HIS A 2 4.77 -12.58 -3.84
N ALA A 3 5.81 -13.30 -4.22
CA ALA A 3 6.99 -13.50 -3.37
C ALA A 3 8.28 -13.17 -4.11
N ILE A 4 9.19 -12.52 -3.39
CA ILE A 4 10.57 -12.34 -3.81
C ILE A 4 11.46 -12.86 -2.68
N ALA A 5 12.70 -13.19 -3.00
CA ALA A 5 13.60 -13.78 -2.02
C ALA A 5 15.06 -13.48 -2.33
N SER A 6 15.85 -13.38 -1.26
CA SER A 6 17.30 -13.40 -1.30
C SER A 6 17.79 -14.60 -0.51
N ASP A 7 19.10 -14.73 -0.32
CA ASP A 7 19.66 -15.78 0.52
C ASP A 7 19.22 -15.68 1.97
N THR A 8 18.87 -14.49 2.43
CA THR A 8 18.57 -14.22 3.84
C THR A 8 17.11 -13.98 4.13
N LEU A 9 16.35 -13.42 3.18
CA LEU A 9 14.97 -13.01 3.39
C LEU A 9 14.04 -13.53 2.31
N LYS A 10 12.83 -13.90 2.72
CA LYS A 10 11.70 -14.12 1.83
C LYS A 10 10.63 -13.07 2.14
N VAL A 11 10.14 -12.40 1.11
CA VAL A 11 9.16 -11.33 1.25
C VAL A 11 7.93 -11.66 0.42
N CYS A 12 6.75 -11.57 1.04
CA CYS A 12 5.47 -11.75 0.36
C CYS A 12 4.71 -10.44 0.31
N ILE A 13 4.14 -10.14 -0.85
CA ILE A 13 3.46 -8.87 -1.12
C ILE A 13 2.08 -9.15 -1.68
N SER A 14 1.07 -8.49 -1.12
CA SER A 14 -0.29 -8.55 -1.64
C SER A 14 -0.47 -7.55 -2.79
N GLY A 15 -1.23 -7.92 -3.81
CA GLY A 15 -1.67 -6.97 -4.83
C GLY A 15 -2.61 -5.90 -4.28
N GLN A 16 -3.33 -6.22 -3.23
CA GLN A 16 -4.20 -5.26 -2.55
C GLN A 16 -3.33 -4.28 -1.76
N GLY A 17 -3.30 -3.03 -2.22
CA GLY A 17 -2.49 -1.98 -1.61
C GLY A 17 -0.99 -2.13 -1.83
N ALA A 18 -0.52 -3.11 -2.60
CA ALA A 18 0.89 -3.49 -2.73
C ALA A 18 1.55 -3.63 -1.35
N GLU A 19 0.83 -4.18 -0.40
CA GLU A 19 1.22 -4.23 0.99
C GLU A 19 2.10 -5.43 1.28
N LEU A 20 3.21 -5.22 2.00
CA LEU A 20 4.03 -6.31 2.51
C LEU A 20 3.22 -7.14 3.50
N GLN A 21 3.20 -8.45 3.30
CA GLN A 21 2.45 -9.37 4.15
C GLN A 21 3.36 -10.21 5.04
N HIS A 22 4.53 -10.58 4.53
CA HIS A 22 5.50 -11.38 5.27
C HIS A 22 6.91 -10.93 4.95
N ILE A 23 7.75 -10.90 5.96
CA ILE A 23 9.20 -10.81 5.84
C ILE A 23 9.78 -11.90 6.74
N ILE A 24 10.30 -12.96 6.13
CA ILE A 24 10.72 -14.15 6.83
C ILE A 24 12.24 -14.29 6.72
N CYS A 25 12.90 -14.44 7.87
CA CYS A 25 14.32 -14.76 7.90
C CYS A 25 14.52 -16.22 7.49
N GLN A 26 15.25 -16.46 6.40
CA GLN A 26 15.41 -17.82 5.85
C GLN A 26 16.30 -18.71 6.70
N HIS A 27 17.14 -18.16 7.55
CA HIS A 27 18.04 -18.95 8.42
C HIS A 27 17.30 -19.66 9.55
N ASN A 28 16.24 -19.04 10.08
CA ASN A 28 15.54 -19.56 11.26
C ASN A 28 14.03 -19.61 11.10
N GLY A 29 13.48 -19.19 9.94
CA GLY A 29 12.06 -19.18 9.69
C GLY A 29 11.30 -18.11 10.46
N LEU A 30 11.98 -17.17 11.10
CA LEU A 30 11.35 -16.15 11.93
C LEU A 30 10.67 -15.08 11.08
N GLU A 31 9.40 -14.81 11.39
CA GLU A 31 8.64 -13.71 10.81
C GLU A 31 9.01 -12.42 11.52
N VAL A 32 9.51 -11.42 10.78
CA VAL A 32 9.95 -10.15 11.37
C VAL A 32 8.99 -9.00 11.12
N LEU A 33 7.95 -9.22 10.33
CA LEU A 33 6.91 -8.22 10.10
C LEU A 33 5.76 -8.44 11.06
N TRP A 34 5.12 -7.34 11.49
CA TRP A 34 3.89 -7.40 12.30
C TRP A 34 2.86 -8.33 11.64
N SER A 35 2.22 -9.17 12.44
CA SER A 35 1.33 -10.24 11.96
C SER A 35 -0.07 -9.80 11.57
N GLY A 36 -0.45 -8.55 11.83
CA GLY A 36 -1.78 -8.04 11.52
C GLY A 36 -2.87 -8.55 12.45
N LEU A 37 -2.58 -8.75 13.73
CA LEU A 37 -3.57 -9.17 14.71
C LEU A 37 -4.68 -8.13 14.81
N SER A 38 -5.92 -8.53 14.51
CA SER A 38 -7.04 -7.60 14.34
C SER A 38 -7.45 -6.89 15.64
N ASN A 39 -7.21 -7.48 16.81
CA ASN A 39 -7.52 -6.86 18.09
C ASN A 39 -6.54 -5.74 18.49
N TYR A 40 -5.46 -5.55 17.72
CA TYR A 40 -4.51 -4.44 17.90
C TYR A 40 -4.50 -3.58 16.65
N TRP A 41 -3.94 -4.10 15.56
CA TRP A 41 -3.86 -3.40 14.29
C TRP A 41 -3.82 -4.42 13.14
N SER A 42 -4.86 -4.41 12.31
CA SER A 42 -5.05 -5.43 11.28
C SER A 42 -4.19 -5.25 10.05
N ARG A 43 -3.62 -4.06 9.86
CA ARG A 43 -2.72 -3.81 8.73
C ARG A 43 -1.28 -4.16 9.11
N ARG A 44 -0.41 -4.26 8.11
CA ARG A 44 0.98 -4.67 8.32
C ARG A 44 1.97 -3.61 7.88
N ALA A 45 1.91 -3.18 6.61
CA ALA A 45 2.80 -2.19 6.04
C ALA A 45 2.09 -1.43 4.92
N PRO A 46 1.01 -0.70 5.22
CA PRO A 46 0.22 -0.05 4.19
C PRO A 46 1.01 1.04 3.48
N VAL A 47 0.78 1.17 2.17
CA VAL A 47 1.33 2.27 1.37
C VAL A 47 0.49 3.52 1.61
N LEU A 48 1.11 4.58 2.11
CA LEU A 48 0.45 5.83 2.46
C LEU A 48 0.57 6.81 1.29
N PHE A 49 -0.49 6.93 0.51
CA PHE A 49 -0.51 7.78 -0.68
C PHE A 49 -1.96 8.15 -1.01
N PRO A 50 -2.28 9.39 -1.45
CA PRO A 50 -1.32 10.48 -1.71
C PRO A 50 -0.97 11.31 -0.47
N VAL A 51 -1.48 11.00 0.69
CA VAL A 51 -1.17 11.74 1.92
C VAL A 51 -0.75 10.78 3.02
N VAL A 52 -0.01 11.31 3.98
CA VAL A 52 0.34 10.63 5.22
C VAL A 52 -0.37 11.36 6.35
N GLY A 53 -1.10 10.61 7.18
CA GLY A 53 -1.86 11.19 8.28
C GLY A 53 -3.29 11.55 7.86
N ARG A 54 -3.93 12.35 8.68
CA ARG A 54 -5.33 12.71 8.53
C ARG A 54 -5.47 14.20 8.26
N LEU A 55 -6.21 14.55 7.22
CA LEU A 55 -6.57 15.93 6.92
C LEU A 55 -7.70 16.38 7.84
N LYS A 56 -7.75 17.69 8.13
CA LYS A 56 -8.82 18.26 8.91
C LYS A 56 -10.17 17.99 8.23
N ASN A 57 -11.10 17.37 8.96
CA ASN A 57 -12.40 16.94 8.45
C ASN A 57 -12.31 16.01 7.23
N ASN A 58 -11.18 15.34 7.03
CA ASN A 58 -10.93 14.48 5.88
C ASN A 58 -11.11 15.20 4.54
N GLN A 59 -10.77 16.49 4.47
CA GLN A 59 -11.02 17.31 3.29
C GLN A 59 -9.82 18.19 2.95
N PHE A 60 -9.70 18.53 1.67
CA PHE A 60 -8.81 19.58 1.19
C PHE A 60 -9.50 20.36 0.08
N ARG A 61 -9.04 21.60 -0.15
CA ARG A 61 -9.58 22.46 -1.18
C ARG A 61 -8.53 22.77 -2.23
N TYR A 62 -8.93 22.66 -3.50
CA TYR A 62 -8.09 23.01 -4.63
C TYR A 62 -8.94 23.63 -5.72
N ASN A 63 -8.50 24.80 -6.24
CA ASN A 63 -9.25 25.57 -7.24
C ASN A 63 -10.71 25.79 -6.85
N ASN A 64 -10.94 26.18 -5.59
CA ASN A 64 -12.27 26.45 -5.01
C ASN A 64 -13.19 25.22 -4.99
N THR A 65 -12.66 24.01 -5.17
CA THR A 65 -13.40 22.77 -5.07
C THR A 65 -12.92 21.98 -3.85
N TRP A 66 -13.87 21.48 -3.06
CA TRP A 66 -13.56 20.63 -1.92
C TRP A 66 -13.51 19.18 -2.33
N TYR A 67 -12.52 18.48 -1.83
CA TYR A 67 -12.31 17.05 -2.06
C TYR A 67 -12.25 16.32 -0.72
N THR A 68 -12.80 15.11 -0.68
CA THR A 68 -12.70 14.24 0.49
C THR A 68 -11.56 13.26 0.30
N LEU A 69 -10.72 13.13 1.33
CA LEU A 69 -9.61 12.18 1.31
C LEU A 69 -9.42 11.64 2.72
N MET A 70 -9.61 10.33 2.86
CA MET A 70 -9.54 9.66 4.15
C MET A 70 -8.10 9.57 4.67
N GLN A 71 -7.96 9.24 5.94
CA GLN A 71 -6.66 9.09 6.60
C GLN A 71 -5.72 8.20 5.78
N HIS A 72 -4.51 8.67 5.54
CA HIS A 72 -3.46 7.98 4.77
C HIS A 72 -3.80 7.78 3.29
N GLY A 73 -4.84 8.45 2.77
CA GLY A 73 -5.19 8.38 1.36
C GLY A 73 -5.86 7.08 0.94
N PHE A 74 -5.75 6.74 -0.33
CA PHE A 74 -6.51 5.63 -0.92
C PHE A 74 -5.67 4.44 -1.40
N ALA A 75 -4.36 4.60 -1.57
CA ALA A 75 -3.54 3.56 -2.22
C ALA A 75 -3.63 2.22 -1.50
N ARG A 76 -3.63 2.23 -0.17
CA ARG A 76 -3.67 1.02 0.65
C ARG A 76 -4.94 0.19 0.47
N ASP A 77 -6.01 0.80 -0.03
CA ASP A 77 -7.31 0.14 -0.19
C ASP A 77 -7.59 -0.25 -1.65
N LEU A 78 -6.68 0.03 -2.56
CA LEU A 78 -6.86 -0.26 -3.98
C LEU A 78 -5.97 -1.40 -4.44
N LYS A 79 -6.40 -2.07 -5.51
CA LYS A 79 -5.63 -3.14 -6.11
C LYS A 79 -4.56 -2.57 -7.04
N PHE A 80 -3.32 -2.96 -6.82
CA PHE A 80 -2.20 -2.64 -7.70
C PHE A 80 -2.06 -3.72 -8.77
N THR A 81 -1.53 -3.33 -9.92
CA THR A 81 -1.18 -4.25 -10.99
C THR A 81 0.28 -4.67 -10.82
N LEU A 82 0.54 -5.98 -10.85
CA LEU A 82 1.91 -6.49 -10.89
C LEU A 82 2.45 -6.30 -12.30
N GLU A 83 3.41 -5.39 -12.46
CA GLU A 83 4.01 -5.10 -13.76
C GLU A 83 5.22 -5.99 -14.06
N HIS A 84 5.95 -6.39 -13.04
CA HIS A 84 7.19 -7.12 -13.21
C HIS A 84 7.50 -7.94 -11.96
N LEU A 85 7.90 -9.20 -12.16
CA LEU A 85 8.28 -10.08 -11.06
C LEU A 85 9.52 -10.88 -11.42
N GLN A 86 10.55 -10.73 -10.60
CA GLN A 86 11.79 -11.50 -10.68
C GLN A 86 12.09 -12.11 -9.32
N THR A 87 13.15 -12.90 -9.23
CA THR A 87 13.52 -13.56 -7.97
C THR A 87 13.72 -12.55 -6.82
N HIS A 88 14.37 -11.43 -7.11
CA HIS A 88 14.74 -10.45 -6.09
C HIS A 88 13.99 -9.11 -6.21
N GLN A 89 13.05 -9.02 -7.15
CA GLN A 89 12.40 -7.75 -7.45
C GLN A 89 10.95 -7.96 -7.87
N ALA A 90 10.07 -7.09 -7.37
CA ALA A 90 8.70 -6.99 -7.84
C ALA A 90 8.36 -5.52 -8.05
N MET A 91 7.63 -5.24 -9.13
CA MET A 91 7.17 -3.88 -9.45
C MET A 91 5.65 -3.88 -9.51
N PHE A 92 5.04 -3.05 -8.69
CA PHE A 92 3.61 -2.85 -8.67
C PHE A 92 3.26 -1.44 -9.13
N GLN A 93 2.12 -1.31 -9.81
CA GLN A 93 1.65 -0.03 -10.32
C GLN A 93 0.21 0.20 -9.92
N LEU A 94 -0.06 1.39 -9.42
CA LEU A 94 -1.42 1.86 -9.20
C LEU A 94 -1.77 2.83 -10.33
N LYS A 95 -2.73 2.44 -11.16
CA LYS A 95 -3.18 3.26 -12.27
C LYS A 95 -4.35 4.15 -11.84
N SER A 96 -4.50 5.30 -12.48
CA SER A 96 -5.63 6.16 -12.21
C SER A 96 -6.95 5.44 -12.55
N SER A 97 -7.97 5.74 -11.78
CA SER A 97 -9.31 5.18 -11.92
C SER A 97 -10.34 6.28 -11.71
N SER A 98 -11.62 5.96 -11.91
CA SER A 98 -12.68 6.93 -11.62
C SER A 98 -12.63 7.39 -10.17
N ALA A 99 -12.38 6.47 -9.23
CA ALA A 99 -12.28 6.81 -7.81
C ALA A 99 -11.13 7.78 -7.51
N THR A 100 -9.94 7.54 -8.06
CA THR A 100 -8.78 8.41 -7.83
C THR A 100 -8.93 9.74 -8.54
N ARG A 101 -9.56 9.78 -9.71
CA ARG A 101 -9.79 11.01 -10.46
C ARG A 101 -10.76 11.95 -9.75
N GLU A 102 -11.78 11.41 -9.09
CA GLU A 102 -12.71 12.22 -8.30
C GLU A 102 -12.00 12.95 -7.17
N ILE A 103 -10.97 12.36 -6.60
CA ILE A 103 -10.25 12.92 -5.46
C ILE A 103 -9.20 13.93 -5.90
N GLY A 104 -8.47 13.66 -6.98
CA GLY A 104 -7.32 14.49 -7.27
C GLY A 104 -6.85 14.53 -8.71
N ARG A 105 -7.75 14.45 -9.67
CA ARG A 105 -7.38 14.47 -11.09
C ARG A 105 -6.54 15.69 -11.46
N ALA A 106 -6.86 16.83 -10.89
CA ALA A 106 -6.16 18.07 -11.17
C ALA A 106 -4.70 18.07 -10.67
N HIS A 107 -4.34 17.08 -9.88
CA HIS A 107 -3.00 16.96 -9.28
C HIS A 107 -2.12 15.93 -9.97
N VAL A 108 -2.61 15.34 -11.00
CA VAL A 108 -1.88 14.29 -11.72
C VAL A 108 -1.03 14.87 -12.82
#